data_bc5e7d74761463b6ed55ce46b879e087
#
_entry.id   bc5e7d74761463b6ed55ce46b879e087
#
_cell.length_a   1.000
_cell.length_b   1.000
_cell.length_c   1.000
_cell.angle_alpha   90.00
_cell.angle_beta   90.00
_cell.angle_gamma   90.00
#
_symmetry.space_group_name_H-M   'P 1'
#
loop_
_entity.id
_entity.type
_entity.pdbx_description
1 polymer ?
#
loop_
_entity_poly.entity_id
_entity_poly.type
_entity_poly.pdbx_seq_one_letter_code
_entity_poly.pdbx_strand_id
1 'polypeptide(L)'
;KLTFRSKYRAADIEAKKNSIVPGALFEISKSDEKKLDVYEDFPILYKKHYFYYYGKKVMTYTMVKKSQFKFPTERYLNVVKKGYRDCKLDKKFLIKALQN
;
A
#
# COMPACT_ATOMS: atom_id res chain seq x y z
N LYS A 1 5.37 -6.13 5.60
CA LYS A 1 4.11 -6.28 6.34
C LYS A 1 3.12 -5.22 5.89
N LEU A 2 1.94 -5.65 5.51
CA LEU A 2 0.81 -4.75 5.29
C LEU A 2 0.19 -4.38 6.65
N THR A 3 -0.11 -3.09 6.83
CA THR A 3 -0.79 -2.59 8.00
C THR A 3 -1.71 -1.43 7.62
N PHE A 4 -2.48 -0.93 8.56
CA PHE A 4 -3.37 0.21 8.38
C PHE A 4 -3.16 1.18 9.52
N ARG A 5 -3.06 2.46 9.21
CA ARG A 5 -2.73 3.48 10.22
C ARG A 5 -3.14 4.87 9.77
N SER A 6 -2.86 5.86 10.60
CA SER A 6 -3.20 7.28 10.47
C SER A 6 -4.68 7.55 10.76
N LYS A 7 -5.03 8.83 10.79
CA LYS A 7 -6.44 9.24 10.95
C LYS A 7 -7.34 8.76 9.80
N TYR A 8 -6.72 8.44 8.65
CA TYR A 8 -7.45 7.93 7.49
C TYR A 8 -7.63 6.42 7.51
N ARG A 9 -6.96 5.71 8.44
CA ARG A 9 -6.99 4.25 8.54
C ARG A 9 -6.61 3.57 7.21
N ALA A 10 -5.65 4.20 6.51
CA ALA A 10 -5.24 3.78 5.19
C ALA A 10 -4.08 2.77 5.25
N ALA A 11 -3.90 2.06 4.15
CA ALA A 11 -2.87 1.03 4.03
C ALA A 11 -1.47 1.63 4.03
N ASP A 12 -0.56 0.94 4.69
CA ASP A 12 0.87 1.22 4.66
C ASP A 12 1.61 -0.11 4.64
N ILE A 13 2.83 -0.10 4.16
CA ILE A 13 3.71 -1.26 4.20
C ILE A 13 4.96 -0.92 4.99
N GLU A 14 5.45 -1.90 5.73
CA GLU A 14 6.65 -1.74 6.52
C GLU A 14 7.52 -3.00 6.45
N ALA A 15 8.83 -2.81 6.61
CA ALA A 15 9.76 -3.93 6.63
C ALA A 15 9.51 -4.78 7.86
N LYS A 16 9.34 -6.08 7.66
CA LYS A 16 9.22 -7.06 8.72
C LYS A 16 9.73 -8.40 8.22
N LYS A 17 10.68 -8.98 8.95
CA LYS A 17 11.24 -10.29 8.61
C LYS A 17 10.15 -11.35 8.51
N ASN A 18 10.24 -12.18 7.49
CA ASN A 18 9.29 -13.26 7.21
C ASN A 18 7.87 -12.79 6.90
N SER A 19 7.70 -11.53 6.50
CA SER A 19 6.41 -10.99 6.09
C SER A 19 6.39 -10.70 4.59
N ILE A 20 5.24 -10.90 3.97
CA ILE A 20 5.02 -10.68 2.54
C ILE A 20 3.82 -9.77 2.35
N VAL A 21 3.95 -8.82 1.42
CA VAL A 21 2.83 -8.01 0.94
C VAL A 21 2.68 -8.31 -0.54
N PRO A 22 1.59 -8.97 -0.95
CA PRO A 22 1.37 -9.21 -2.37
C PRO A 22 0.98 -7.90 -3.05
N GLY A 23 1.33 -7.77 -4.32
CA GLY A 23 1.05 -6.57 -5.07
C GLY A 23 1.03 -6.82 -6.57
N ALA A 24 0.69 -5.78 -7.32
CA ALA A 24 0.69 -5.81 -8.76
C ALA A 24 1.50 -4.64 -9.29
N LEU A 25 2.24 -4.88 -10.38
CA LEU A 25 3.06 -3.84 -11.00
C LEU A 25 2.33 -3.26 -12.21
N PHE A 26 2.35 -1.94 -12.30
CA PHE A 26 1.75 -1.20 -13.40
C PHE A 26 2.77 -0.25 -14.01
N GLU A 27 2.79 -0.15 -15.32
CA GLU A 27 3.51 0.91 -16.00
C GLU A 27 2.63 2.16 -16.02
N ILE A 28 3.18 3.27 -15.56
CA ILE A 28 2.46 4.54 -15.53
C ILE A 28 3.32 5.64 -16.18
N SER A 29 2.64 6.63 -16.76
CA SER A 29 3.31 7.81 -17.29
C SER A 29 3.71 8.76 -16.15
N LYS A 30 4.57 9.74 -16.48
CA LYS A 30 4.89 10.81 -15.51
C LYS A 30 3.66 11.63 -15.15
N SER A 31 2.73 11.79 -16.08
CA SER A 31 1.46 12.48 -15.84
C SER A 31 0.61 11.71 -14.85
N ASP A 32 0.52 10.38 -14.99
CA ASP A 32 -0.19 9.51 -14.04
C ASP A 32 0.46 9.55 -12.66
N GLU A 33 1.77 9.55 -12.61
CA GLU A 33 2.49 9.63 -11.34
C GLU A 33 2.16 10.93 -10.59
N LYS A 34 2.09 12.06 -11.30
CA LYS A 34 1.70 13.34 -10.70
C LYS A 34 0.30 13.30 -10.12
N LYS A 35 -0.64 12.64 -10.79
CA LYS A 35 -2.01 12.47 -10.28
C LYS A 35 -2.03 11.59 -9.04
N LEU A 36 -1.25 10.51 -9.02
CA LEU A 36 -1.10 9.67 -7.84
C LEU A 36 -0.48 10.42 -6.67
N ASP A 37 0.54 11.25 -6.93
CA ASP A 37 1.17 12.06 -5.88
C ASP A 37 0.15 12.94 -5.17
N VAL A 38 -0.77 13.54 -5.90
CA VAL A 38 -1.85 14.34 -5.31
C VAL A 38 -2.81 13.46 -4.52
N TYR A 39 -3.23 12.34 -5.09
CA TYR A 39 -4.15 11.39 -4.44
C TYR A 39 -3.58 10.84 -3.14
N GLU A 40 -2.27 10.52 -3.12
CA GLU A 40 -1.59 9.96 -1.96
C GLU A 40 -1.09 11.01 -0.97
N ASP A 41 -1.37 12.29 -1.22
CA ASP A 41 -0.87 13.40 -0.40
C ASP A 41 0.66 13.31 -0.22
N PHE A 42 1.36 13.13 -1.32
CA PHE A 42 2.81 13.14 -1.37
C PHE A 42 3.33 14.59 -1.35
N PRO A 43 4.35 14.95 -0.59
CA PRO A 43 5.17 14.11 0.28
C PRO A 43 4.77 14.14 1.77
N ILE A 44 3.56 14.57 2.09
CA ILE A 44 3.11 14.82 3.48
C ILE A 44 2.70 13.52 4.16
N LEU A 45 1.69 12.82 3.63
CA LEU A 45 1.20 11.58 4.22
C LEU A 45 2.05 10.39 3.78
N TYR A 46 2.34 10.31 2.50
CA TYR A 46 3.16 9.25 1.92
C TYR A 46 4.45 9.81 1.35
N LYS A 47 5.49 8.99 1.36
CA LYS A 47 6.75 9.19 0.64
C LYS A 47 6.92 8.09 -0.39
N LYS A 48 7.81 8.30 -1.35
CA LYS A 48 8.12 7.29 -2.36
C LYS A 48 9.25 6.40 -1.88
N HIS A 49 9.04 5.09 -2.01
CA HIS A 49 10.06 4.08 -1.74
C HIS A 49 10.35 3.35 -3.04
N TYR A 50 11.63 3.17 -3.36
CA TYR A 50 12.07 2.54 -4.61
C TYR A 50 12.77 1.23 -4.31
N PHE A 51 12.53 0.25 -5.17
CA PHE A 51 13.25 -1.03 -5.15
C PHE A 51 13.41 -1.54 -6.57
N TYR A 52 14.22 -2.57 -6.75
CA TYR A 52 14.44 -3.17 -8.08
C TYR A 52 13.78 -4.54 -8.15
N TYR A 53 13.11 -4.79 -9.26
CA TYR A 53 12.46 -6.06 -9.55
C TYR A 53 12.84 -6.46 -10.98
N TYR A 54 13.58 -7.54 -11.12
CA TYR A 54 14.13 -7.99 -12.41
C TYR A 54 14.83 -6.85 -13.18
N GLY A 55 15.68 -6.08 -12.49
CA GLY A 55 16.44 -4.98 -13.05
C GLY A 55 15.67 -3.71 -13.33
N LYS A 56 14.37 -3.69 -13.10
CA LYS A 56 13.53 -2.49 -13.27
C LYS A 56 13.32 -1.80 -11.94
N LYS A 57 13.44 -0.48 -11.96
CA LYS A 57 13.16 0.37 -10.79
C LYS A 57 11.66 0.46 -10.57
N VAL A 58 11.21 0.08 -9.39
CA VAL A 58 9.80 0.09 -9.00
C VAL A 58 9.60 1.07 -7.86
N MET A 59 8.49 1.80 -7.90
CA MET A 59 8.11 2.75 -6.87
C MET A 59 6.86 2.29 -6.16
N THR A 60 6.83 2.45 -4.85
CA THR A 60 5.63 2.30 -4.04
C THR A 60 5.56 3.44 -3.04
N TYR A 61 4.36 3.73 -2.58
CA TYR A 61 4.16 4.74 -1.53
C TYR A 61 4.18 4.08 -0.16
N THR A 62 4.87 4.71 0.79
CA THR A 62 4.86 4.29 2.19
C THR A 62 4.61 5.52 3.07
N MET A 63 3.91 5.33 4.19
CA MET A 63 3.60 6.46 5.07
C MET A 63 4.85 7.03 5.71
N VAL A 64 4.90 8.36 5.80
CA VAL A 64 5.98 9.09 6.44
C VAL A 64 5.97 8.82 7.94
N LYS A 65 4.80 8.92 8.57
CA LYS A 65 4.63 8.70 10.00
C LYS A 65 4.15 7.28 10.30
N LYS A 66 4.92 6.54 11.08
CA LYS A 66 4.61 5.15 11.45
C LYS A 66 3.83 5.13 12.78
N SER A 67 2.55 5.51 12.73
CA SER A 67 1.68 5.50 13.89
C SER A 67 1.12 4.09 14.17
N GLN A 68 0.36 3.95 15.23
CA GLN A 68 -0.23 2.67 15.61
C GLN A 68 -1.25 2.19 14.59
N PHE A 69 -1.44 0.89 14.57
CA PHE A 69 -2.48 0.24 13.76
C PHE A 69 -3.86 0.80 14.10
N LYS A 70 -4.63 1.06 13.03
CA LYS A 70 -6.06 1.38 13.13
C LYS A 70 -6.82 0.56 12.11
N PHE A 71 -7.84 -0.15 12.53
CA PHE A 71 -8.65 -0.97 11.64
C PHE A 71 -9.27 -0.09 10.55
N PRO A 72 -9.20 -0.48 9.27
CA PRO A 72 -9.74 0.33 8.17
C PRO A 72 -11.26 0.46 8.27
N THR A 73 -11.79 1.55 7.69
CA THR A 73 -13.24 1.67 7.54
C THR A 73 -13.76 0.60 6.60
N GLU A 74 -15.02 0.21 6.75
CA GLU A 74 -15.63 -0.80 5.88
C GLU A 74 -15.55 -0.40 4.40
N ARG A 75 -15.82 0.86 4.10
CA ARG A 75 -15.76 1.37 2.73
C ARG A 75 -14.36 1.22 2.13
N TYR A 76 -13.33 1.64 2.87
CA TYR A 76 -11.95 1.54 2.41
C TYR A 76 -11.51 0.09 2.27
N LEU A 77 -11.87 -0.75 3.24
CA LEU A 77 -11.54 -2.17 3.21
C LEU A 77 -12.15 -2.86 1.99
N ASN A 78 -13.38 -2.50 1.62
CA ASN A 78 -14.02 -3.06 0.43
C ASN A 78 -13.27 -2.70 -0.85
N VAL A 79 -12.71 -1.49 -0.93
CA VAL A 79 -11.86 -1.07 -2.07
C VAL A 79 -10.59 -1.93 -2.11
N VAL A 80 -9.95 -2.14 -0.97
CA VAL A 80 -8.75 -2.99 -0.89
C VAL A 80 -9.06 -4.43 -1.28
N LYS A 81 -10.17 -4.98 -0.79
CA LYS A 81 -10.62 -6.33 -1.15
C LYS A 81 -10.87 -6.47 -2.64
N LYS A 82 -11.47 -5.44 -3.26
CA LYS A 82 -11.69 -5.43 -4.70
C LYS A 82 -10.37 -5.45 -5.45
N GLY A 83 -9.38 -4.68 -5.01
CA GLY A 83 -8.04 -4.68 -5.60
C GLY A 83 -7.37 -6.05 -5.53
N TYR A 84 -7.46 -6.73 -4.38
CA TYR A 84 -6.96 -8.10 -4.22
C TYR A 84 -7.62 -9.06 -5.21
N ARG A 85 -8.92 -8.95 -5.36
CA ARG A 85 -9.70 -9.78 -6.26
C ARG A 85 -9.37 -9.52 -7.71
N ASP A 86 -9.33 -8.25 -8.12
CA ASP A 86 -9.06 -7.84 -9.49
C ASP A 86 -7.65 -8.22 -9.95
N CYS A 87 -6.67 -8.14 -9.05
CA CYS A 87 -5.29 -8.51 -9.34
C CYS A 87 -4.95 -9.96 -8.99
N LYS A 88 -5.94 -10.75 -8.59
CA LYS A 88 -5.79 -12.18 -8.23
C LYS A 88 -4.75 -12.39 -7.13
N LEU A 89 -4.71 -11.50 -6.16
CA LEU A 89 -3.80 -11.59 -5.02
C LEU A 89 -4.38 -12.51 -3.94
N ASP A 90 -3.50 -13.18 -3.20
CA ASP A 90 -3.92 -14.07 -2.14
C ASP A 90 -4.42 -13.26 -0.95
N LYS A 91 -5.71 -13.37 -0.66
CA LYS A 91 -6.37 -12.62 0.42
C LYS A 91 -5.93 -13.03 1.82
N LYS A 92 -5.22 -14.16 1.98
CA LYS A 92 -4.72 -14.56 3.31
C LYS A 92 -3.79 -13.51 3.92
N PHE A 93 -3.02 -12.80 3.11
CA PHE A 93 -2.13 -11.74 3.58
C PHE A 93 -2.92 -10.52 4.07
N LEU A 94 -4.05 -10.22 3.43
CA LEU A 94 -4.94 -9.16 3.90
C LEU A 94 -5.60 -9.55 5.22
N ILE A 95 -6.13 -10.76 5.32
CA ILE A 95 -6.75 -11.27 6.54
C ILE A 95 -5.76 -11.19 7.71
N LYS A 96 -4.51 -11.61 7.47
CA LYS A 96 -3.46 -11.54 8.49
C LYS A 96 -3.19 -10.10 8.93
N ALA A 97 -3.17 -9.15 8.00
CA ALA A 97 -2.97 -7.74 8.29
C ALA A 97 -4.10 -7.18 9.20
N LEU A 98 -5.33 -7.64 9.00
CA LEU A 98 -6.48 -7.20 9.79
C LEU A 98 -6.51 -7.79 11.20
N GLN A 99 -5.78 -8.87 11.44
CA GLN A 99 -5.67 -9.49 12.76
C GLN A 99 -4.65 -8.79 13.65
N ASN A 100 -3.77 -8.05 13.07
CA ASN A 100 -2.67 -7.32 13.72
C ASN A 100 -2.30 -7.87 15.08
#